data_3f5ac73327164abf8e8687e766835947
#
_entry.id   3f5ac73327164abf8e8687e766835947
#
_cell.length_a   1.000
_cell.length_b   1.000
_cell.length_c   1.000
_cell.angle_alpha   90.00
_cell.angle_beta   90.00
_cell.angle_gamma   90.00
#
_symmetry.space_group_name_H-M   'P 1'
#
loop_
_entity.id
_entity.type
_entity.pdbx_description
1 polymer ?
#
loop_
_entity_poly.entity_id
_entity_poly.type
_entity_poly.pdbx_seq_one_letter_code
_entity_poly.pdbx_strand_id
1 'polypeptide(L)'
;LSHKLKIKKYYVLNFTEIISLFKFIKLRFNFSKFYPLKKIDSLNKIDFVYFGSSIQYFRNYKLFLINIFKKKPEFILFSGTSFFYDNSIKRDALVVKQTNILPSTVYLFFFNLDKFDF
;
A
#
# COMPACT_ATOMS: atom_id res chain seq x y z
N LEU A 1 10.73 15.14 -21.94
CA LEU A 1 9.30 15.44 -21.77
C LEU A 1 8.90 15.18 -20.31
N SER A 2 9.23 16.14 -19.42
CA SER A 2 8.78 16.07 -18.02
C SER A 2 7.35 16.59 -17.93
N HIS A 3 6.37 15.73 -18.14
CA HIS A 3 5.04 16.03 -17.64
C HIS A 3 5.10 16.01 -16.11
N LYS A 4 5.26 17.16 -15.49
CA LYS A 4 5.09 17.32 -14.04
C LYS A 4 3.66 16.91 -13.71
N LEU A 5 3.48 15.73 -13.15
CA LEU A 5 2.20 15.29 -12.60
C LEU A 5 1.73 16.34 -11.59
N LYS A 6 0.69 17.09 -11.94
CA LYS A 6 0.06 18.07 -11.04
C LYS A 6 -0.81 17.31 -10.04
N ILE A 7 -0.18 16.77 -9.00
CA ILE A 7 -0.91 16.09 -7.94
C ILE A 7 -1.70 17.16 -7.15
N LYS A 8 -3.02 16.99 -7.12
CA LYS A 8 -3.93 17.93 -6.44
C LYS A 8 -4.10 17.60 -4.97
N LYS A 9 -4.17 16.31 -4.61
CA LYS A 9 -4.37 15.85 -3.24
C LYS A 9 -3.64 14.53 -3.02
N TYR A 10 -3.05 14.37 -1.84
CA TYR A 10 -2.47 13.13 -1.37
C TYR A 10 -3.31 12.59 -0.22
N TYR A 11 -3.77 11.37 -0.34
CA TYR A 11 -4.43 10.66 0.74
C TYR A 11 -3.51 9.59 1.28
N VAL A 12 -3.29 9.59 2.59
CA VAL A 12 -2.51 8.55 3.26
C VAL A 12 -3.48 7.72 4.07
N LEU A 13 -3.63 6.47 3.67
CA LEU A 13 -4.42 5.51 4.42
C LEU A 13 -3.72 5.23 5.74
N ASN A 14 -4.43 5.51 6.82
CA ASN A 14 -3.81 5.60 8.10
C ASN A 14 -4.25 4.51 9.06
N PHE A 15 -3.28 3.91 9.67
CA PHE A 15 -3.39 3.24 10.95
C PHE A 15 -3.20 4.30 12.07
N THR A 16 -3.97 4.19 13.12
CA THR A 16 -4.13 5.17 14.21
C THR A 16 -2.83 5.77 14.77
N GLU A 17 -1.73 5.06 14.65
CA GLU A 17 -0.40 5.44 15.15
C GLU A 17 0.28 6.57 14.36
N ILE A 18 -0.11 6.77 13.10
CA ILE A 18 0.49 7.75 12.20
C ILE A 18 -0.15 9.14 12.36
N ILE A 19 -1.29 9.27 13.03
CA ILE A 19 -1.99 10.58 13.18
C ILE A 19 -1.12 11.61 13.89
N SER A 20 -0.40 11.21 14.92
CA SER A 20 0.51 12.10 15.66
C SER A 20 1.72 12.49 14.81
N LEU A 21 2.29 11.52 14.07
CA LEU A 21 3.37 11.75 13.12
C LEU A 21 2.90 12.67 11.98
N PHE A 22 1.68 12.51 11.52
CA PHE A 22 1.08 13.35 10.48
C PHE A 22 0.93 14.80 10.91
N LYS A 23 0.48 15.05 12.14
CA LYS A 23 0.41 16.39 12.72
C LYS A 23 1.79 17.04 12.77
N PHE A 24 2.80 16.28 13.21
CA PHE A 24 4.18 16.75 13.26
C PHE A 24 4.76 17.07 11.88
N ILE A 25 4.58 16.19 10.89
CA ILE A 25 5.05 16.38 9.51
C ILE A 25 4.35 17.59 8.86
N LYS A 26 3.03 17.73 9.06
CA LYS A 26 2.27 18.85 8.52
C LYS A 26 2.75 20.20 9.08
N LEU A 27 3.05 20.26 10.37
CA LEU A 27 3.58 21.47 11.02
C LEU A 27 4.99 21.83 10.53
N ARG A 28 5.85 20.82 10.31
CA ARG A 28 7.26 21.04 10.01
C ARG A 28 7.54 21.28 8.52
N PHE A 29 6.74 20.68 7.63
CA PHE A 29 7.02 20.68 6.19
C PHE A 29 5.93 21.35 5.35
N ASN A 30 4.94 21.98 5.96
CA ASN A 30 3.85 22.70 5.27
C ASN A 30 3.15 21.86 4.16
N PHE A 31 2.92 20.57 4.40
CA PHE A 31 2.24 19.67 3.46
C PHE A 31 0.73 19.94 3.46
N SER A 32 0.32 21.05 2.91
CA SER A 32 -1.10 21.46 2.85
C SER A 32 -1.98 20.52 2.02
N LYS A 33 -1.37 19.66 1.19
CA LYS A 33 -2.08 18.75 0.28
C LYS A 33 -2.23 17.32 0.80
N PHE A 34 -1.73 17.00 1.99
CA PHE A 34 -1.82 15.68 2.59
C PHE A 34 -3.04 15.55 3.49
N TYR A 35 -3.82 14.51 3.27
CA TYR A 35 -5.05 14.23 4.00
C TYR A 35 -5.00 12.82 4.58
N PRO A 36 -5.20 12.65 5.90
CA PRO A 36 -5.35 11.32 6.49
C PRO A 36 -6.65 10.69 5.99
N LEU A 37 -6.57 9.42 5.61
CA LEU A 37 -7.71 8.65 5.13
C LEU A 37 -7.97 7.48 6.08
N LYS A 38 -9.15 7.41 6.65
CA LYS A 38 -9.54 6.29 7.54
C LYS A 38 -9.99 5.07 6.75
N LYS A 39 -10.69 5.28 5.64
CA LYS A 39 -11.25 4.21 4.79
C LYS A 39 -11.18 4.62 3.32
N ILE A 40 -10.79 3.69 2.46
CA ILE A 40 -10.76 3.90 1.00
C ILE A 40 -12.15 4.18 0.43
N ASP A 41 -13.18 3.60 1.03
CA ASP A 41 -14.56 3.75 0.54
C ASP A 41 -15.06 5.20 0.56
N SER A 42 -14.45 6.06 1.38
CA SER A 42 -14.76 7.50 1.41
C SER A 42 -14.30 8.27 0.17
N LEU A 43 -13.46 7.67 -0.68
CA LEU A 43 -13.03 8.26 -1.94
C LEU A 43 -13.91 7.79 -3.10
N ASN A 44 -14.36 8.71 -3.93
CA ASN A 44 -15.14 8.37 -5.12
C ASN A 44 -14.24 7.86 -6.26
N LYS A 45 -13.06 8.46 -6.42
CA LYS A 45 -12.09 8.13 -7.46
C LYS A 45 -10.68 8.22 -6.91
N ILE A 46 -9.80 7.37 -7.44
CA ILE A 46 -8.37 7.35 -7.15
C ILE A 46 -7.66 7.30 -8.51
N ASP A 47 -6.76 8.24 -8.77
CA ASP A 47 -6.00 8.22 -10.03
C ASP A 47 -4.72 7.40 -9.90
N PHE A 48 -4.07 7.45 -8.73
CA PHE A 48 -2.81 6.76 -8.47
C PHE A 48 -2.78 6.16 -7.07
N VAL A 49 -2.30 4.93 -6.98
CA VAL A 49 -2.07 4.23 -5.70
C VAL A 49 -0.60 3.88 -5.55
N TYR A 50 -0.05 4.13 -4.38
CA TYR A 50 1.32 3.77 -4.04
C TYR A 50 1.35 2.89 -2.79
N PHE A 51 1.92 1.70 -2.94
CA PHE A 51 2.24 0.80 -1.84
C PHE A 51 3.74 0.80 -1.57
N GLY A 52 4.16 1.56 -0.57
CA GLY A 52 5.56 1.57 -0.10
C GLY A 52 5.74 0.54 1.01
N SER A 53 6.31 -0.63 0.71
CA SER A 53 6.61 -1.71 1.67
C SER A 53 5.45 -2.04 2.63
N SER A 54 4.22 -1.99 2.17
CA SER A 54 3.04 -2.02 3.06
C SER A 54 2.08 -3.16 2.77
N ILE A 55 1.77 -3.45 1.51
CA ILE A 55 0.70 -4.40 1.14
C ILE A 55 0.95 -5.81 1.69
N GLN A 56 2.21 -6.22 1.80
CA GLN A 56 2.60 -7.52 2.32
C GLN A 56 2.21 -7.77 3.79
N TYR A 57 1.87 -6.73 4.53
CA TYR A 57 1.43 -6.83 5.93
C TYR A 57 -0.10 -6.85 6.08
N PHE A 58 -0.84 -6.68 4.99
CA PHE A 58 -2.31 -6.67 5.04
C PHE A 58 -2.86 -8.08 5.05
N ARG A 59 -3.47 -8.48 6.15
CA ARG A 59 -4.07 -9.81 6.30
C ARG A 59 -5.11 -10.11 5.21
N ASN A 60 -5.93 -9.13 4.88
CA ASN A 60 -7.00 -9.23 3.88
C ASN A 60 -6.63 -8.46 2.60
N TYR A 61 -5.39 -8.59 2.12
CA TYR A 61 -4.89 -7.84 0.97
C TYR A 61 -5.76 -7.97 -0.28
N LYS A 62 -6.33 -9.15 -0.54
CA LYS A 62 -7.23 -9.37 -1.70
C LYS A 62 -8.45 -8.46 -1.66
N LEU A 63 -9.19 -8.48 -0.55
CA LEU A 63 -10.37 -7.63 -0.38
C LEU A 63 -10.01 -6.14 -0.46
N PHE A 64 -8.86 -5.79 0.10
CA PHE A 64 -8.35 -4.43 0.05
C PHE A 64 -8.04 -3.98 -1.38
N LEU A 65 -7.34 -4.82 -2.16
CA LEU A 65 -7.05 -4.55 -3.57
C LEU A 65 -8.34 -4.48 -4.41
N ILE A 66 -9.28 -5.40 -4.21
CA ILE A 66 -10.60 -5.34 -4.88
C ILE A 66 -11.28 -3.99 -4.64
N ASN A 67 -11.25 -3.47 -3.41
CA ASN A 67 -11.85 -2.17 -3.10
C ASN A 67 -11.10 -1.01 -3.77
N ILE A 68 -9.79 -1.11 -3.92
CA ILE A 68 -8.99 -0.15 -4.70
C ILE A 68 -9.37 -0.21 -6.18
N PHE A 69 -9.44 -1.41 -6.78
CA PHE A 69 -9.78 -1.59 -8.19
C PHE A 69 -11.17 -1.09 -8.56
N LYS A 70 -12.14 -1.21 -7.64
CA LYS A 70 -13.48 -0.61 -7.83
C LYS A 70 -13.42 0.92 -8.03
N LYS A 71 -12.35 1.58 -7.57
CA LYS A 71 -12.14 3.03 -7.77
C LYS A 71 -11.46 3.34 -9.10
N LYS A 72 -11.12 2.31 -9.90
CA LYS A 72 -10.52 2.40 -11.24
C LYS A 72 -9.28 3.31 -11.26
N PRO A 73 -8.25 3.04 -10.46
CA PRO A 73 -7.01 3.82 -10.51
C PRO A 73 -6.37 3.66 -11.89
N GLU A 74 -5.78 4.75 -12.38
CA GLU A 74 -5.03 4.73 -13.63
C GLU A 74 -3.69 3.98 -13.47
N PHE A 75 -3.06 4.13 -12.30
CA PHE A 75 -1.79 3.47 -11.97
C PHE A 75 -1.78 2.95 -10.54
N ILE A 76 -1.16 1.78 -10.37
CA ILE A 76 -0.81 1.24 -9.04
C ILE A 76 0.68 0.93 -9.05
N LEU A 77 1.41 1.49 -8.09
CA LEU A 77 2.83 1.27 -7.91
C LEU A 77 3.10 0.51 -6.62
N PHE A 78 3.81 -0.60 -6.73
CA PHE A 78 4.33 -1.35 -5.60
C PHE A 78 5.85 -1.09 -5.48
N SER A 79 6.30 -0.73 -4.28
CA SER A 79 7.70 -0.53 -3.97
C SER A 79 8.05 -1.25 -2.66
N GLY A 80 9.18 -1.96 -2.64
CA GLY A 80 9.59 -2.74 -1.47
C GLY A 80 8.62 -3.86 -1.10
N THR A 81 7.78 -4.30 -2.04
CA THR A 81 6.87 -5.42 -1.88
C THR A 81 7.59 -6.70 -2.26
N SER A 82 7.41 -7.75 -1.46
CA SER A 82 8.08 -9.02 -1.66
C SER A 82 7.34 -9.85 -2.71
N PHE A 83 7.93 -9.98 -3.89
CA PHE A 83 7.43 -10.83 -4.96
C PHE A 83 8.39 -12.00 -5.21
N PHE A 84 7.84 -13.10 -5.70
CA PHE A 84 8.60 -14.21 -6.27
C PHE A 84 7.94 -14.69 -7.57
N TYR A 85 8.67 -15.47 -8.33
CA TYR A 85 8.23 -16.04 -9.58
C TYR A 85 8.42 -17.55 -9.53
N ASP A 86 7.33 -18.31 -9.46
CA ASP A 86 7.37 -19.76 -9.46
C ASP A 86 6.04 -20.36 -9.95
N ASN A 87 6.07 -20.89 -11.17
CA ASN A 87 4.90 -21.51 -11.81
C ASN A 87 4.47 -22.81 -11.14
N SER A 88 5.37 -23.51 -10.43
CA SER A 88 5.06 -24.76 -9.73
C SER A 88 4.19 -24.52 -8.49
N ILE A 89 4.27 -23.34 -7.92
CA ILE A 89 3.47 -22.96 -6.76
C ILE A 89 2.10 -22.48 -7.21
N LYS A 90 1.07 -23.24 -6.90
CA LYS A 90 -0.33 -22.91 -7.28
C LYS A 90 -0.93 -21.76 -6.47
N ARG A 91 -0.30 -21.34 -5.38
CA ARG A 91 -0.78 -20.26 -4.50
C ARG A 91 -0.36 -18.91 -5.02
N ASP A 92 -1.23 -17.92 -4.84
CA ASP A 92 -0.98 -16.53 -5.19
C ASP A 92 -0.04 -15.81 -4.18
N ALA A 93 0.08 -16.34 -2.97
CA ALA A 93 1.01 -15.83 -1.96
C ALA A 93 1.44 -16.91 -0.97
N LEU A 94 2.63 -16.73 -0.42
CA LEU A 94 3.17 -17.50 0.71
C LEU A 94 3.23 -16.61 1.93
N VAL A 95 2.94 -17.18 3.11
CA VAL A 95 3.15 -16.50 4.39
C VAL A 95 4.55 -16.81 4.88
N VAL A 96 5.35 -15.78 5.08
CA VAL A 96 6.73 -15.90 5.56
C VAL A 96 6.85 -15.28 6.95
N LYS A 97 7.49 -16.00 7.84
CA LYS A 97 7.87 -15.52 9.16
C LYS A 97 9.22 -14.81 9.05
N GLN A 98 9.24 -13.54 9.38
CA GLN A 98 10.47 -12.74 9.38
C GLN A 98 10.82 -12.34 10.80
N THR A 99 12.07 -12.56 11.19
CA THR A 99 12.62 -12.09 12.46
C THR A 99 13.69 -11.06 12.14
N ASN A 100 13.40 -9.78 12.37
CA ASN A 100 14.33 -8.68 12.07
C ASN A 100 15.26 -8.39 13.24
N ILE A 101 14.66 -8.14 14.40
CA ILE A 101 15.39 -7.89 15.65
C ILE A 101 14.70 -8.72 16.72
N LEU A 102 15.45 -9.61 17.37
CA LEU A 102 14.91 -10.43 18.45
C LEU A 102 14.42 -9.56 19.62
N PRO A 103 13.23 -9.83 20.19
CA PRO A 103 12.36 -10.97 19.91
C PRO A 103 11.27 -10.70 18.84
N SER A 104 11.35 -9.60 18.10
CA SER A 104 10.29 -9.17 17.19
C SER A 104 10.17 -10.07 15.96
N THR A 105 9.00 -10.68 15.80
CA THR A 105 8.64 -11.51 14.65
C THR A 105 7.45 -10.91 13.94
N VAL A 106 7.54 -10.82 12.62
CA VAL A 106 6.47 -10.33 11.75
C VAL A 106 6.14 -11.40 10.73
N TYR A 107 4.85 -11.57 10.45
CA TYR A 107 4.38 -12.39 9.34
C TYR A 107 4.03 -11.49 8.17
N LEU A 108 4.53 -11.83 6.99
CA LEU A 108 4.28 -11.07 5.78
C LEU A 108 3.98 -11.99 4.61
N PHE A 109 3.33 -11.45 3.59
CA PHE A 109 3.07 -12.16 2.35
C PHE A 109 4.20 -11.94 1.35
N PHE A 110 4.63 -13.02 0.71
CA PHE A 110 5.39 -13.01 -0.53
C PHE A 110 4.42 -13.37 -1.65
N PHE A 111 4.25 -12.48 -2.62
CA PHE A 111 3.28 -12.65 -3.69
C PHE A 111 3.90 -13.35 -4.91
N ASN A 112 3.20 -14.34 -5.45
CA ASN A 112 3.60 -14.98 -6.69
C ASN A 112 3.15 -14.13 -7.87
N LEU A 113 4.12 -13.58 -8.62
CA LEU A 113 3.82 -12.69 -9.75
C LEU A 113 2.97 -13.37 -10.84
N ASP A 114 3.15 -14.68 -11.07
CA ASP A 114 2.37 -15.42 -12.06
C ASP A 114 0.90 -15.61 -11.68
N LYS A 115 0.60 -15.50 -10.39
CA LYS A 115 -0.73 -15.72 -9.82
C LYS A 115 -1.30 -14.47 -9.16
N PHE A 116 -0.52 -13.40 -9.17
CA PHE A 116 -0.93 -12.09 -8.66
C PHE A 116 -1.78 -11.40 -9.73
N ASP A 117 -2.92 -12.01 -10.02
CA ASP A 117 -3.88 -11.56 -11.01
C ASP A 117 -4.92 -10.65 -10.34
N PHE A 118 -5.26 -9.57 -11.04
CA PHE A 118 -6.14 -8.53 -10.54
C PHE A 118 -7.45 -8.51 -11.33
#